data_e22a65cbb910a82e67688d17830486b3
#
_entry.id   e22a65cbb910a82e67688d17830486b3
#
_cell.length_a   1.000
_cell.length_b   1.000
_cell.length_c   1.000
_cell.angle_alpha   90.00
_cell.angle_beta   90.00
_cell.angle_gamma   90.00
#
_symmetry.space_group_name_H-M   'P 1'
#
loop_
_entity.id
_entity.type
_entity.pdbx_description
1 polymer ?
#
loop_
_entity_poly.entity_id
_entity_poly.type
_entity_poly.pdbx_seq_one_letter_code
_entity_poly.pdbx_strand_id
1 'polypeptide(L)'
;MSNTPTPHISAKPGDFAETVLMPGDPLRAKFIAETFLEDAVLVNNVRGIHGYTGTYKGKRVSVMASGMGMPAIGIYAHELFNFYDVKNIIRVGTAGVIRPDLKVRDIVFGQGACTNSNFANQFALPGTFAPICSYELLKKAVDAAEKMGIEPVVGNLYSSDCFYDDSMRLSDWQKMGVLAVEMEAAALYMNAARAGKNALAICTISDNPFTGEATTAEERQATFTKMMEIALEIA
;
A
#
# COMPACT_ATOMS: atom_id res chain seq x y z
N MET A 1 -25.11 15.93 0.57
CA MET A 1 -24.24 16.82 -0.22
C MET A 1 -22.94 16.04 -0.48
N SER A 2 -22.48 15.95 -1.70
CA SER A 2 -21.19 15.28 -1.97
C SER A 2 -20.08 16.12 -1.32
N ASN A 3 -19.25 15.52 -0.45
CA ASN A 3 -18.09 16.19 0.16
C ASN A 3 -16.89 16.25 -0.82
N THR A 4 -17.13 16.23 -2.11
CA THR A 4 -16.13 16.27 -3.19
C THR A 4 -16.24 17.55 -4.01
N PRO A 5 -15.12 18.15 -4.43
CA PRO A 5 -13.75 17.78 -4.08
C PRO A 5 -13.48 17.96 -2.58
N THR A 6 -12.55 17.13 -2.05
CA THR A 6 -12.13 17.23 -0.64
C THR A 6 -10.97 18.22 -0.49
N PRO A 7 -10.52 18.55 0.74
CA PRO A 7 -9.34 19.40 0.93
C PRO A 7 -8.03 18.80 0.39
N HIS A 8 -7.98 17.47 0.14
CA HIS A 8 -6.76 16.77 -0.26
C HIS A 8 -6.86 16.12 -1.63
N ILE A 9 -8.06 16.01 -2.21
CA ILE A 9 -8.32 15.38 -3.51
C ILE A 9 -9.22 16.29 -4.34
N SER A 10 -8.70 16.76 -5.51
CA SER A 10 -9.41 17.65 -6.43
C SER A 10 -10.31 16.93 -7.43
N ALA A 11 -10.29 15.61 -7.46
CA ALA A 11 -11.09 14.80 -8.37
C ALA A 11 -12.60 15.03 -8.17
N LYS A 12 -13.36 14.80 -9.22
CA LYS A 12 -14.82 14.84 -9.20
C LYS A 12 -15.39 13.46 -8.87
N PRO A 13 -16.68 13.38 -8.47
CA PRO A 13 -17.37 12.09 -8.34
C PRO A 13 -17.26 11.28 -9.65
N GLY A 14 -16.85 10.02 -9.53
CA GLY A 14 -16.67 9.14 -10.68
C GLY A 14 -15.32 9.23 -11.39
N ASP A 15 -14.42 10.15 -11.02
CA ASP A 15 -13.07 10.21 -11.59
C ASP A 15 -12.21 9.01 -11.18
N PHE A 16 -12.37 8.48 -9.96
CA PHE A 16 -11.68 7.26 -9.54
C PHE A 16 -12.40 5.98 -9.99
N ALA A 17 -11.63 4.94 -10.23
CA ALA A 17 -12.12 3.57 -10.41
C ALA A 17 -12.47 2.94 -9.04
N GLU A 18 -13.17 1.80 -9.08
CA GLU A 18 -13.48 1.04 -7.85
C GLU A 18 -12.24 0.51 -7.14
N THR A 19 -11.16 0.26 -7.90
CA THR A 19 -9.87 -0.19 -7.36
C THR A 19 -8.80 0.88 -7.58
N VAL A 20 -8.07 1.20 -6.50
CA VAL A 20 -6.95 2.15 -6.52
C VAL A 20 -5.67 1.44 -6.08
N LEU A 21 -4.63 1.44 -6.93
CA LEU A 21 -3.28 1.10 -6.54
C LEU A 21 -2.66 2.30 -5.80
N MET A 22 -2.07 2.06 -4.64
CA MET A 22 -1.62 3.15 -3.78
C MET A 22 -0.14 3.00 -3.39
N PRO A 23 0.80 3.52 -4.22
CA PRO A 23 2.18 3.70 -3.80
C PRO A 23 2.31 4.86 -2.80
N GLY A 24 3.38 4.86 -1.99
CA GLY A 24 3.72 6.02 -1.14
C GLY A 24 4.21 7.21 -1.95
N ASP A 25 5.00 6.95 -2.99
CA ASP A 25 5.69 7.93 -3.81
C ASP A 25 4.83 8.43 -4.97
N PRO A 26 4.62 9.77 -5.12
CA PRO A 26 3.90 10.36 -6.25
C PRO A 26 4.55 10.07 -7.62
N LEU A 27 5.86 9.99 -7.69
CA LEU A 27 6.56 9.67 -8.93
C LEU A 27 6.36 8.19 -9.33
N ARG A 28 6.25 7.29 -8.35
CA ARG A 28 5.86 5.90 -8.62
C ARG A 28 4.42 5.81 -9.10
N ALA A 29 3.50 6.62 -8.55
CA ALA A 29 2.12 6.68 -9.05
C ALA A 29 2.09 7.12 -10.52
N LYS A 30 2.88 8.13 -10.88
CA LYS A 30 3.05 8.58 -12.26
C LYS A 30 3.65 7.48 -13.14
N PHE A 31 4.72 6.83 -12.69
CA PHE A 31 5.37 5.74 -13.42
C PHE A 31 4.40 4.60 -13.72
N ILE A 32 3.61 4.14 -12.73
CA ILE A 32 2.62 3.09 -12.94
C ILE A 32 1.58 3.52 -13.98
N ALA A 33 1.07 4.75 -13.88
CA ALA A 33 0.07 5.25 -14.80
C ALA A 33 0.60 5.34 -16.24
N GLU A 34 1.79 5.91 -16.45
CA GLU A 34 2.38 6.10 -17.77
C GLU A 34 2.90 4.80 -18.40
N THR A 35 3.27 3.81 -17.58
CA THR A 35 3.85 2.55 -18.08
C THR A 35 2.80 1.49 -18.36
N PHE A 36 1.76 1.40 -17.53
CA PHE A 36 0.84 0.27 -17.55
C PHE A 36 -0.59 0.62 -17.95
N LEU A 37 -1.02 1.89 -17.76
CA LEU A 37 -2.41 2.24 -18.06
C LEU A 37 -2.56 2.86 -19.46
N GLU A 38 -3.57 2.43 -20.18
CA GLU A 38 -4.04 3.05 -21.40
C GLU A 38 -4.91 4.26 -21.03
N ASP A 39 -4.80 5.35 -21.81
CA ASP A 39 -5.60 6.59 -21.68
C ASP A 39 -5.57 7.16 -20.24
N ALA A 40 -4.42 7.12 -19.59
CA ALA A 40 -4.27 7.60 -18.21
C ALA A 40 -4.48 9.12 -18.11
N VAL A 41 -5.43 9.54 -17.29
CA VAL A 41 -5.76 10.95 -17.02
C VAL A 41 -5.38 11.31 -15.59
N LEU A 42 -4.68 12.44 -15.40
CA LEU A 42 -4.40 13.00 -14.08
C LEU A 42 -5.68 13.56 -13.46
N VAL A 43 -6.17 12.96 -12.38
CA VAL A 43 -7.40 13.33 -11.68
C VAL A 43 -7.13 14.04 -10.35
N ASN A 44 -5.91 13.94 -9.81
CA ASN A 44 -5.49 14.66 -8.61
C ASN A 44 -4.02 15.07 -8.65
N ASN A 45 -3.74 16.29 -8.17
CA ASN A 45 -2.38 16.79 -7.93
C ASN A 45 -2.33 17.76 -6.74
N VAL A 46 -3.31 17.68 -5.83
CA VAL A 46 -3.30 18.49 -4.61
C VAL A 46 -2.11 18.07 -3.76
N ARG A 47 -1.33 19.04 -3.30
CA ARG A 47 -0.12 18.84 -2.48
C ARG A 47 0.95 17.97 -3.15
N GLY A 48 0.94 17.85 -4.50
CA GLY A 48 1.85 16.97 -5.23
C GLY A 48 1.50 15.47 -5.14
N ILE A 49 0.37 15.12 -4.55
CA ILE A 49 -0.09 13.74 -4.49
C ILE A 49 -0.78 13.39 -5.81
N HIS A 50 0.00 12.79 -6.71
CA HIS A 50 -0.48 12.43 -8.03
C HIS A 50 -1.50 11.30 -7.97
N GLY A 51 -2.65 11.50 -8.63
CA GLY A 51 -3.69 10.49 -8.83
C GLY A 51 -4.07 10.41 -10.31
N TYR A 52 -4.10 9.21 -10.87
CA TYR A 52 -4.43 8.94 -12.26
C TYR A 52 -5.53 7.90 -12.36
N THR A 53 -6.32 7.97 -13.42
CA THR A 53 -7.27 6.92 -13.78
C THR A 53 -7.10 6.60 -15.25
N GLY A 54 -7.06 5.32 -15.59
CA GLY A 54 -6.93 4.80 -16.95
C GLY A 54 -7.47 3.39 -17.05
N THR A 55 -7.02 2.65 -18.05
CA THR A 55 -7.48 1.29 -18.33
C THR A 55 -6.29 0.32 -18.34
N TYR A 56 -6.43 -0.81 -17.70
CA TYR A 56 -5.48 -1.93 -17.76
C TYR A 56 -6.21 -3.19 -18.24
N LYS A 57 -5.80 -3.74 -19.39
CA LYS A 57 -6.43 -4.92 -20.02
C LYS A 57 -7.97 -4.81 -20.11
N GLY A 58 -8.47 -3.64 -20.51
CA GLY A 58 -9.90 -3.37 -20.63
C GLY A 58 -10.66 -3.09 -19.31
N LYS A 59 -9.99 -3.08 -18.17
CA LYS A 59 -10.57 -2.73 -16.86
C LYS A 59 -10.14 -1.34 -16.43
N ARG A 60 -11.06 -0.57 -15.88
CA ARG A 60 -10.79 0.76 -15.34
C ARG A 60 -10.07 0.64 -13.99
N VAL A 61 -8.91 1.27 -13.86
CA VAL A 61 -8.06 1.24 -12.66
C VAL A 61 -7.57 2.66 -12.35
N SER A 62 -7.46 2.97 -11.08
CA SER A 62 -6.81 4.20 -10.62
C SER A 62 -5.50 3.89 -9.91
N VAL A 63 -4.57 4.85 -9.98
CA VAL A 63 -3.34 4.84 -9.21
C VAL A 63 -3.22 6.19 -8.52
N MET A 64 -3.04 6.20 -7.20
CA MET A 64 -2.88 7.44 -6.45
C MET A 64 -1.87 7.26 -5.33
N ALA A 65 -0.95 8.21 -5.19
CA ALA A 65 0.01 8.18 -4.09
C ALA A 65 -0.65 8.41 -2.73
N SER A 66 -0.05 7.87 -1.69
CA SER A 66 -0.48 8.08 -0.30
C SER A 66 0.39 9.07 0.48
N GLY A 67 1.59 9.40 -0.02
CA GLY A 67 2.66 9.92 0.83
C GLY A 67 3.20 8.84 1.76
N MET A 68 4.00 9.21 2.74
CA MET A 68 4.63 8.30 3.70
C MET A 68 3.97 8.40 5.08
N GLY A 69 3.85 7.25 5.74
CA GLY A 69 3.39 7.13 7.11
C GLY A 69 1.87 7.01 7.27
N MET A 70 1.47 6.46 8.41
CA MET A 70 0.06 6.18 8.72
C MET A 70 -0.82 7.43 8.72
N PRO A 71 -0.40 8.60 9.19
CA PRO A 71 -1.24 9.81 9.09
C PRO A 71 -1.53 10.20 7.64
N ALA A 72 -0.55 10.05 6.72
CA ALA A 72 -0.72 10.42 5.32
C ALA A 72 -1.70 9.46 4.62
N ILE A 73 -1.44 8.16 4.63
CA ILE A 73 -2.36 7.19 4.01
C ILE A 73 -3.72 7.20 4.71
N GLY A 74 -3.75 7.52 5.99
CA GLY A 74 -4.98 7.68 6.78
C GLY A 74 -5.94 8.70 6.18
N ILE A 75 -5.41 9.85 5.70
CA ILE A 75 -6.20 10.88 5.03
C ILE A 75 -6.73 10.36 3.69
N TYR A 76 -5.84 9.95 2.79
CA TYR A 76 -6.21 9.62 1.41
C TYR A 76 -7.09 8.37 1.32
N ALA A 77 -6.78 7.32 2.09
CA ALA A 77 -7.62 6.12 2.13
C ALA A 77 -9.02 6.43 2.69
N HIS A 78 -9.11 7.27 3.73
CA HIS A 78 -10.40 7.69 4.27
C HIS A 78 -11.24 8.43 3.23
N GLU A 79 -10.66 9.39 2.52
CA GLU A 79 -11.37 10.17 1.53
C GLU A 79 -11.81 9.32 0.33
N LEU A 80 -10.92 8.47 -0.19
CA LEU A 80 -11.23 7.57 -1.30
C LEU A 80 -12.37 6.60 -0.96
N PHE A 81 -12.34 5.97 0.21
CA PHE A 81 -13.38 5.03 0.63
C PHE A 81 -14.73 5.68 0.91
N ASN A 82 -14.74 6.87 1.53
CA ASN A 82 -15.96 7.46 2.03
C ASN A 82 -16.59 8.51 1.10
N PHE A 83 -15.79 9.12 0.19
CA PHE A 83 -16.27 10.23 -0.64
C PHE A 83 -16.15 9.98 -2.15
N TYR A 84 -15.30 9.02 -2.58
CA TYR A 84 -15.07 8.73 -3.99
C TYR A 84 -15.51 7.32 -4.43
N ASP A 85 -16.25 6.63 -3.58
CA ASP A 85 -16.85 5.31 -3.84
C ASP A 85 -15.85 4.20 -4.20
N VAL A 86 -14.58 4.38 -3.80
CA VAL A 86 -13.54 3.37 -3.96
C VAL A 86 -13.88 2.15 -3.09
N LYS A 87 -13.78 0.97 -3.66
CA LYS A 87 -14.08 -0.30 -2.99
C LYS A 87 -12.83 -1.01 -2.49
N ASN A 88 -11.76 -0.93 -3.30
CA ASN A 88 -10.52 -1.64 -3.03
C ASN A 88 -9.34 -0.68 -3.08
N ILE A 89 -8.46 -0.73 -2.09
CA ILE A 89 -7.15 -0.06 -2.15
C ILE A 89 -6.07 -1.13 -2.02
N ILE A 90 -5.18 -1.20 -3.01
CA ILE A 90 -4.02 -2.09 -3.03
C ILE A 90 -2.77 -1.25 -2.87
N ARG A 91 -2.17 -1.28 -1.69
CA ARG A 91 -0.88 -0.62 -1.47
C ARG A 91 0.20 -1.37 -2.23
N VAL A 92 0.98 -0.65 -3.03
CA VAL A 92 2.15 -1.14 -3.77
C VAL A 92 3.40 -0.41 -3.26
N GLY A 93 3.98 -0.95 -2.20
CA GLY A 93 4.99 -0.29 -1.39
C GLY A 93 6.38 -0.92 -1.46
N THR A 94 7.31 -0.29 -0.74
CA THR A 94 8.61 -0.87 -0.41
C THR A 94 8.70 -1.12 1.08
N ALA A 95 9.53 -2.07 1.49
CA ALA A 95 9.69 -2.45 2.90
C ALA A 95 11.13 -2.87 3.18
N GLY A 96 11.61 -2.59 4.39
CA GLY A 96 12.87 -3.13 4.89
C GLY A 96 12.68 -4.55 5.43
N VAL A 97 13.58 -5.47 5.10
CA VAL A 97 13.45 -6.86 5.52
C VAL A 97 13.62 -7.01 7.03
N ILE A 98 12.81 -7.88 7.65
CA ILE A 98 12.95 -8.30 9.06
C ILE A 98 13.25 -9.79 9.13
N ARG A 99 12.52 -10.64 8.40
CA ARG A 99 12.71 -12.09 8.41
C ARG A 99 13.99 -12.49 7.65
N PRO A 100 14.90 -13.27 8.27
CA PRO A 100 16.29 -13.41 7.77
C PRO A 100 16.45 -14.22 6.49
N ASP A 101 15.44 -14.99 6.09
CA ASP A 101 15.45 -15.78 4.84
C ASP A 101 15.03 -14.96 3.62
N LEU A 102 14.51 -13.74 3.82
CA LEU A 102 14.13 -12.83 2.75
C LEU A 102 15.30 -11.97 2.28
N LYS A 103 15.25 -11.59 1.01
CA LYS A 103 16.29 -10.81 0.33
C LYS A 103 15.70 -9.55 -0.30
N VAL A 104 16.57 -8.60 -0.58
CA VAL A 104 16.24 -7.43 -1.40
C VAL A 104 15.67 -7.91 -2.75
N ARG A 105 14.57 -7.33 -3.17
CA ARG A 105 13.71 -7.63 -4.34
C ARG A 105 12.69 -8.75 -4.15
N ASP A 106 12.66 -9.46 -3.02
CA ASP A 106 11.56 -10.37 -2.71
C ASP A 106 10.25 -9.60 -2.56
N ILE A 107 9.13 -10.26 -2.88
CA ILE A 107 7.80 -9.68 -2.76
C ILE A 107 7.08 -10.32 -1.58
N VAL A 108 6.54 -9.49 -0.70
CA VAL A 108 5.79 -9.92 0.49
C VAL A 108 4.36 -9.40 0.46
N PHE A 109 3.44 -10.22 0.94
CA PHE A 109 2.01 -9.92 1.02
C PHE A 109 1.62 -9.78 2.50
N GLY A 110 1.16 -8.60 2.88
CA GLY A 110 0.74 -8.30 4.24
C GLY A 110 -0.62 -8.89 4.58
N GLN A 111 -0.65 -10.09 5.16
CA GLN A 111 -1.89 -10.67 5.70
C GLN A 111 -2.39 -9.88 6.91
N GLY A 112 -1.49 -9.46 7.78
CA GLY A 112 -1.74 -8.59 8.90
C GLY A 112 -0.66 -7.53 9.02
N ALA A 113 -0.89 -6.51 9.84
CA ALA A 113 0.08 -5.46 10.11
C ALA A 113 0.17 -5.17 11.60
N CYS A 114 1.30 -5.54 12.21
CA CYS A 114 1.68 -5.05 13.54
C CYS A 114 2.00 -3.56 13.47
N THR A 115 1.90 -2.84 14.59
CA THR A 115 2.28 -1.42 14.61
C THR A 115 2.66 -0.95 16.01
N ASN A 116 3.51 0.07 16.07
CA ASN A 116 3.81 0.85 17.28
C ASN A 116 2.97 2.16 17.35
N SER A 117 2.09 2.39 16.36
CA SER A 117 1.30 3.61 16.28
C SER A 117 0.09 3.58 17.19
N ASN A 118 -0.29 4.76 17.66
CA ASN A 118 -1.56 5.00 18.33
C ASN A 118 -2.71 5.30 17.35
N PHE A 119 -2.56 5.01 16.06
CA PHE A 119 -3.57 5.30 15.04
C PHE A 119 -4.97 4.74 15.38
N ALA A 120 -5.02 3.57 15.99
CA ALA A 120 -6.28 2.92 16.40
C ALA A 120 -7.06 3.69 17.49
N ASN A 121 -6.39 4.54 18.28
CA ASN A 121 -7.03 5.26 19.39
C ASN A 121 -8.18 6.16 18.94
N GLN A 122 -8.14 6.67 17.69
CA GLN A 122 -9.23 7.48 17.13
C GLN A 122 -10.57 6.73 17.02
N PHE A 123 -10.55 5.40 16.99
CA PHE A 123 -11.75 4.56 16.87
C PHE A 123 -12.39 4.27 18.23
N ALA A 124 -11.74 4.62 19.35
CA ALA A 124 -12.21 4.45 20.72
C ALA A 124 -12.74 3.03 21.03
N LEU A 125 -12.08 2.00 20.50
CA LEU A 125 -12.48 0.61 20.71
C LEU A 125 -12.17 0.16 22.15
N PRO A 126 -12.99 -0.72 22.75
CA PRO A 126 -12.77 -1.23 24.11
C PRO A 126 -11.70 -2.35 24.16
N GLY A 127 -10.75 -2.39 23.23
CA GLY A 127 -9.71 -3.41 23.12
C GLY A 127 -8.74 -3.11 22.01
N THR A 128 -7.85 -4.07 21.70
CA THR A 128 -6.87 -3.96 20.62
C THR A 128 -7.44 -4.50 19.31
N PHE A 129 -7.43 -3.69 18.26
CA PHE A 129 -7.81 -4.11 16.92
C PHE A 129 -6.64 -4.80 16.23
N ALA A 130 -6.90 -5.91 15.53
CA ALA A 130 -5.93 -6.61 14.68
C ALA A 130 -6.09 -6.13 13.23
N PRO A 131 -5.19 -5.29 12.70
CA PRO A 131 -5.24 -4.85 11.31
C PRO A 131 -4.93 -6.02 10.37
N ILE A 132 -5.93 -6.48 9.62
CA ILE A 132 -5.80 -7.56 8.63
C ILE A 132 -6.27 -7.11 7.26
N CYS A 133 -5.69 -7.70 6.21
CA CYS A 133 -6.10 -7.47 4.83
C CYS A 133 -7.44 -8.14 4.51
N SER A 134 -7.99 -7.82 3.35
CA SER A 134 -9.13 -8.54 2.77
C SER A 134 -8.66 -9.87 2.18
N TYR A 135 -9.20 -10.98 2.69
CA TYR A 135 -8.82 -12.33 2.28
C TYR A 135 -8.97 -12.56 0.77
N GLU A 136 -10.07 -12.06 0.17
CA GLU A 136 -10.30 -12.22 -1.27
C GLU A 136 -9.25 -11.52 -2.13
N LEU A 137 -8.81 -10.30 -1.73
CA LEU A 137 -7.72 -9.62 -2.42
C LEU A 137 -6.40 -10.36 -2.26
N LEU A 138 -6.11 -10.83 -1.04
CA LEU A 138 -4.90 -11.61 -0.76
C LEU A 138 -4.85 -12.88 -1.60
N LYS A 139 -5.95 -13.65 -1.62
CA LYS A 139 -6.02 -14.88 -2.40
C LYS A 139 -5.78 -14.62 -3.89
N LYS A 140 -6.44 -13.62 -4.46
CA LYS A 140 -6.23 -13.24 -5.87
C LYS A 140 -4.77 -12.86 -6.14
N ALA A 141 -4.15 -12.10 -5.23
CA ALA A 141 -2.76 -11.66 -5.38
C ALA A 141 -1.77 -12.84 -5.30
N VAL A 142 -2.01 -13.80 -4.40
CA VAL A 142 -1.24 -15.05 -4.33
C VAL A 142 -1.39 -15.84 -5.62
N ASP A 143 -2.63 -16.09 -6.08
CA ASP A 143 -2.90 -16.81 -7.33
C ASP A 143 -2.25 -16.12 -8.56
N ALA A 144 -2.19 -14.77 -8.58
CA ALA A 144 -1.53 -14.01 -9.63
C ALA A 144 -0.01 -14.13 -9.57
N ALA A 145 0.58 -14.05 -8.37
CA ALA A 145 2.03 -14.23 -8.17
C ALA A 145 2.49 -15.63 -8.64
N GLU A 146 1.77 -16.68 -8.23
CA GLU A 146 2.08 -18.06 -8.64
C GLU A 146 2.05 -18.23 -10.17
N LYS A 147 1.03 -17.66 -10.84
CA LYS A 147 0.95 -17.67 -12.32
C LYS A 147 2.11 -16.95 -13.00
N MET A 148 2.71 -15.96 -12.32
CA MET A 148 3.90 -15.25 -12.77
C MET A 148 5.22 -15.94 -12.39
N GLY A 149 5.15 -17.13 -11.75
CA GLY A 149 6.32 -17.86 -11.29
C GLY A 149 7.00 -17.22 -10.07
N ILE A 150 6.27 -16.41 -9.30
CA ILE A 150 6.75 -15.77 -8.08
C ILE A 150 6.21 -16.55 -6.89
N GLU A 151 7.10 -17.03 -6.02
CA GLU A 151 6.70 -17.69 -4.78
C GLU A 151 6.12 -16.66 -3.81
N PRO A 152 4.83 -16.80 -3.40
CA PRO A 152 4.20 -15.82 -2.54
C PRO A 152 4.66 -15.96 -1.08
N VAL A 153 5.19 -14.91 -0.51
CA VAL A 153 5.54 -14.83 0.91
C VAL A 153 4.48 -14.04 1.65
N VAL A 154 3.64 -14.74 2.41
CA VAL A 154 2.49 -14.17 3.12
C VAL A 154 2.73 -14.17 4.62
N GLY A 155 2.44 -13.05 5.30
CA GLY A 155 2.55 -12.94 6.75
C GLY A 155 2.34 -11.53 7.27
N ASN A 156 2.75 -11.28 8.52
CA ASN A 156 2.62 -9.97 9.12
C ASN A 156 3.69 -9.00 8.63
N LEU A 157 3.26 -7.77 8.31
CA LEU A 157 4.13 -6.60 8.20
C LEU A 157 4.23 -5.90 9.55
N TYR A 158 5.19 -5.00 9.69
CA TYR A 158 5.27 -4.06 10.79
C TYR A 158 5.20 -2.63 10.25
N SER A 159 4.12 -1.92 10.56
CA SER A 159 3.94 -0.51 10.23
C SER A 159 4.49 0.35 11.36
N SER A 160 5.60 1.03 11.11
CA SER A 160 6.27 1.90 12.07
C SER A 160 5.91 3.37 11.86
N ASP A 161 5.74 4.13 12.95
CA ASP A 161 5.61 5.59 12.90
C ASP A 161 6.95 6.30 12.65
N CYS A 162 8.08 5.60 12.90
CA CYS A 162 9.42 6.17 12.80
C CYS A 162 10.25 5.39 11.77
N PHE A 163 10.81 6.09 10.78
CA PHE A 163 11.81 5.52 9.89
C PHE A 163 13.18 5.44 10.57
N TYR A 164 13.56 6.51 11.26
CA TYR A 164 14.76 6.57 12.10
C TYR A 164 14.35 6.25 13.55
N ASP A 165 14.48 4.97 13.92
CA ASP A 165 14.06 4.46 15.23
C ASP A 165 15.30 4.24 16.12
N ASP A 166 15.48 5.12 17.09
CA ASP A 166 16.58 5.06 18.07
C ASP A 166 16.53 3.79 18.94
N SER A 167 15.37 3.14 19.03
CA SER A 167 15.23 1.90 19.82
C SER A 167 15.89 0.70 19.16
N MET A 168 16.05 0.72 17.81
CA MET A 168 16.64 -0.34 16.99
C MET A 168 16.11 -1.75 17.28
N ARG A 169 14.80 -1.88 17.61
CA ARG A 169 14.19 -3.12 18.08
C ARG A 169 13.60 -4.01 17.00
N LEU A 170 14.02 -3.89 15.74
CA LEU A 170 13.56 -4.76 14.65
C LEU A 170 13.82 -6.25 14.93
N SER A 171 14.88 -6.58 15.68
CA SER A 171 15.18 -7.94 16.10
C SER A 171 14.09 -8.58 16.98
N ASP A 172 13.30 -7.80 17.70
CA ASP A 172 12.20 -8.31 18.51
C ASP A 172 11.02 -8.72 17.58
N TRP A 173 10.75 -7.94 16.56
CA TRP A 173 9.77 -8.29 15.51
C TRP A 173 10.22 -9.52 14.70
N GLN A 174 11.52 -9.68 14.48
CA GLN A 174 12.09 -10.86 13.83
C GLN A 174 11.80 -12.14 14.61
N LYS A 175 11.92 -12.12 15.95
CA LYS A 175 11.58 -13.25 16.82
C LYS A 175 10.10 -13.66 16.72
N MET A 176 9.23 -12.75 16.33
CA MET A 176 7.80 -12.99 16.11
C MET A 176 7.46 -13.40 14.67
N GLY A 177 8.46 -13.57 13.81
CA GLY A 177 8.27 -14.00 12.42
C GLY A 177 7.69 -12.93 11.51
N VAL A 178 7.77 -11.64 11.88
CA VAL A 178 7.33 -10.53 11.04
C VAL A 178 8.22 -10.45 9.80
N LEU A 179 7.60 -10.25 8.62
CA LEU A 179 8.29 -10.31 7.33
C LEU A 179 9.18 -9.09 7.08
N ALA A 180 8.59 -7.92 7.22
CA ALA A 180 9.22 -6.68 6.81
C ALA A 180 8.61 -5.47 7.54
N VAL A 181 9.36 -4.36 7.59
CA VAL A 181 8.93 -3.07 8.13
C VAL A 181 8.56 -2.11 6.99
N GLU A 182 7.42 -1.45 7.14
CA GLU A 182 6.93 -0.37 6.30
C GLU A 182 6.19 0.65 7.18
N MET A 183 5.42 1.58 6.65
CA MET A 183 4.88 2.69 7.46
C MET A 183 3.38 2.94 7.27
N GLU A 184 2.60 2.11 6.56
CA GLU A 184 1.24 2.45 6.12
C GLU A 184 0.17 1.37 6.26
N ALA A 185 0.54 0.10 6.14
CA ALA A 185 -0.43 -1.01 6.00
C ALA A 185 -1.43 -1.09 7.16
N ALA A 186 -0.99 -0.86 8.41
CA ALA A 186 -1.88 -0.93 9.56
C ALA A 186 -3.01 0.12 9.47
N ALA A 187 -2.70 1.37 9.14
CA ALA A 187 -3.70 2.43 8.99
C ALA A 187 -4.64 2.16 7.81
N LEU A 188 -4.11 1.67 6.68
CA LEU A 188 -4.92 1.28 5.53
C LEU A 188 -5.95 0.20 5.89
N TYR A 189 -5.51 -0.86 6.57
CA TYR A 189 -6.41 -1.96 6.97
C TYR A 189 -7.47 -1.50 7.99
N MET A 190 -7.09 -0.64 8.93
CA MET A 190 -8.04 -0.06 9.90
C MET A 190 -9.09 0.81 9.20
N ASN A 191 -8.69 1.67 8.25
CA ASN A 191 -9.62 2.50 7.49
C ASN A 191 -10.55 1.67 6.61
N ALA A 192 -10.03 0.63 5.94
CA ALA A 192 -10.82 -0.28 5.13
C ALA A 192 -11.88 -1.01 6.00
N ALA A 193 -11.47 -1.57 7.13
CA ALA A 193 -12.37 -2.24 8.07
C ALA A 193 -13.46 -1.28 8.56
N ARG A 194 -13.09 -0.06 8.97
CA ARG A 194 -14.05 0.96 9.44
C ARG A 194 -15.05 1.37 8.37
N ALA A 195 -14.64 1.43 7.12
CA ALA A 195 -15.49 1.79 5.98
C ALA A 195 -16.28 0.61 5.39
N GLY A 196 -16.04 -0.64 5.82
CA GLY A 196 -16.62 -1.83 5.20
C GLY A 196 -16.11 -2.03 3.77
N LYS A 197 -14.84 -1.70 3.51
CA LYS A 197 -14.15 -1.75 2.22
C LYS A 197 -12.98 -2.73 2.27
N ASN A 198 -12.28 -2.89 1.15
CA ASN A 198 -11.22 -3.87 1.01
C ASN A 198 -9.84 -3.21 0.90
N ALA A 199 -8.84 -3.85 1.50
CA ALA A 199 -7.45 -3.42 1.39
C ALA A 199 -6.48 -4.61 1.37
N LEU A 200 -5.35 -4.41 0.68
CA LEU A 200 -4.20 -5.31 0.66
C LEU A 200 -2.92 -4.47 0.56
N ALA A 201 -1.86 -4.89 1.24
CA ALA A 201 -0.52 -4.36 1.03
C ALA A 201 0.37 -5.44 0.39
N ILE A 202 0.98 -5.08 -0.73
CA ILE A 202 2.00 -5.84 -1.44
C ILE A 202 3.26 -4.98 -1.40
N CYS A 203 4.36 -5.50 -0.89
CA CYS A 203 5.61 -4.76 -0.79
C CYS A 203 6.76 -5.52 -1.45
N THR A 204 7.63 -4.80 -2.14
CA THR A 204 8.94 -5.32 -2.55
C THR A 204 9.97 -4.94 -1.49
N ILE A 205 10.79 -5.90 -1.08
CA ILE A 205 11.89 -5.63 -0.16
C ILE A 205 12.90 -4.71 -0.85
N SER A 206 13.14 -3.54 -0.29
CA SER A 206 14.01 -2.51 -0.85
C SER A 206 15.37 -2.40 -0.15
N ASP A 207 15.43 -2.85 1.09
CA ASP A 207 16.62 -2.73 1.92
C ASP A 207 16.64 -3.76 3.05
N ASN A 208 17.83 -3.96 3.59
CA ASN A 208 18.06 -4.79 4.76
C ASN A 208 18.66 -3.95 5.89
N PRO A 209 17.86 -3.56 6.89
CA PRO A 209 18.32 -2.74 8.01
C PRO A 209 19.43 -3.39 8.87
N PHE A 210 19.59 -4.72 8.80
CA PHE A 210 20.60 -5.44 9.56
C PHE A 210 21.97 -5.47 8.89
N THR A 211 22.00 -5.49 7.54
CA THR A 211 23.24 -5.57 6.75
C THR A 211 23.64 -4.24 6.13
N GLY A 212 22.70 -3.29 6.03
CA GLY A 212 22.88 -2.02 5.33
C GLY A 212 22.74 -2.11 3.81
N GLU A 213 22.39 -3.28 3.25
CA GLU A 213 22.08 -3.41 1.83
C GLU A 213 20.82 -2.61 1.49
N ALA A 214 20.87 -1.80 0.44
CA ALA A 214 19.72 -0.99 0.03
C ALA A 214 19.74 -0.72 -1.48
N THR A 215 18.54 -0.60 -2.06
CA THR A 215 18.35 -0.11 -3.43
C THR A 215 18.28 1.41 -3.47
N THR A 216 18.58 2.00 -4.62
CA THR A 216 18.47 3.45 -4.82
C THR A 216 17.01 3.92 -4.90
N ALA A 217 16.78 5.23 -4.81
CA ALA A 217 15.44 5.80 -4.97
C ALA A 217 14.88 5.55 -6.39
N GLU A 218 15.74 5.65 -7.41
CA GLU A 218 15.38 5.39 -8.81
C GLU A 218 14.99 3.93 -9.03
N GLU A 219 15.73 2.99 -8.44
CA GLU A 219 15.39 1.56 -8.51
C GLU A 219 14.04 1.28 -7.86
N ARG A 220 13.77 1.86 -6.69
CA ARG A 220 12.47 1.72 -6.00
C ARG A 220 11.31 2.27 -6.80
N GLN A 221 11.54 3.34 -7.57
CA GLN A 221 10.53 3.98 -8.40
C GLN A 221 10.17 3.13 -9.62
N ALA A 222 11.17 2.62 -10.36
CA ALA A 222 11.00 2.14 -11.73
C ALA A 222 11.29 0.65 -11.95
N THR A 223 11.93 -0.07 -11.00
CA THR A 223 12.33 -1.46 -11.24
C THR A 223 11.51 -2.51 -10.51
N PHE A 224 10.66 -2.14 -9.57
CA PHE A 224 9.84 -3.08 -8.81
C PHE A 224 8.50 -3.37 -9.52
N THR A 225 8.57 -3.64 -10.84
CA THR A 225 7.39 -3.81 -11.70
C THR A 225 6.57 -5.05 -11.38
N LYS A 226 7.19 -6.13 -10.93
CA LYS A 226 6.49 -7.38 -10.60
C LYS A 226 5.37 -7.19 -9.58
N MET A 227 5.64 -6.44 -8.51
CA MET A 227 4.63 -6.10 -7.52
C MET A 227 3.48 -5.29 -8.13
N MET A 228 3.80 -4.34 -9.01
CA MET A 228 2.82 -3.50 -9.70
C MET A 228 1.95 -4.34 -10.64
N GLU A 229 2.56 -5.24 -11.40
CA GLU A 229 1.87 -6.16 -12.31
C GLU A 229 0.90 -7.08 -11.54
N ILE A 230 1.34 -7.68 -10.40
CA ILE A 230 0.45 -8.48 -9.54
C ILE A 230 -0.76 -7.66 -9.09
N ALA A 231 -0.54 -6.42 -8.63
CA ALA A 231 -1.61 -5.54 -8.17
C ALA A 231 -2.59 -5.16 -9.30
N LEU A 232 -2.08 -4.93 -10.51
CA LEU A 232 -2.89 -4.62 -11.69
C LEU A 232 -3.73 -5.83 -12.18
N GLU A 233 -3.20 -7.06 -12.08
CA GLU A 233 -3.94 -8.27 -12.46
C GLU A 233 -5.19 -8.51 -11.61
N ILE A 234 -5.18 -8.05 -10.37
CA ILE A 234 -6.27 -8.27 -9.41
C ILE A 234 -7.20 -7.06 -9.24
N ALA A 235 -6.91 -5.96 -9.96
CA ALA A 235 -7.65 -4.71 -9.90
C ALA A 235 -9.03 -4.78 -10.60
#